data_c35d36db89e7530b4b7c0e44b0c48644
#
_entry.id   c35d36db89e7530b4b7c0e44b0c48644
#
_cell.length_a   1.000
_cell.length_b   1.000
_cell.length_c   1.000
_cell.angle_alpha   90.00
_cell.angle_beta   90.00
_cell.angle_gamma   90.00
#
_symmetry.space_group_name_H-M   'P 1'
#
loop_
_entity.id
_entity.type
_entity.pdbx_description
1 polymer ?
#
loop_
_entity_poly.entity_id
_entity_poly.type
_entity_poly.pdbx_seq_one_letter_code
_entity_poly.pdbx_strand_id
1 'polypeptide(L)'
;SVLPIDTVLTKGHTAALRAVVTDQNQQAFTPLPTWALPGWSISDPQILRVSGDGSMEGLKGGEVTVAGEVAGLKAETRVRVNPTEVQLSAPFVHLIQSVQALTGSVPLIAGKDALLRVFMTGDQMSFFEPTVRASFYSGDEVVYSVRMLSPLYFLPVSPDQSQLNRSYNTRVPGTVLQPGVELVIELDPERVIPLAAGSSVRVPESGRTALITREVEPFRLRVVPVLAPGSPFPASSGQIFNWTGNLSEYADQVQYTRLVYPISEFEVDVRETYTTLVNLTEKSGWSSFLREIDLLRRTDPDGPGHYYYGAVTLPQGSAWGGLGYIGRPTSVGRPSEFTLAHELGHNMRLRHAPCGGPSGPDQNYPYSGGFIGKWGYDPRGASGLGELKDPGVIKDLMSYCNPEWISDYHFQKSLAFRMNEGPSSRQSDRSEPSEDVLILWGGSDDGVLTLEPAIHMNAPAVLPDGDGPYRIEGFNENGGSLFSLNFSLTETEYIDGGHFYFALPFDAGAADELDRIQLLGPEGQVELGGAVPGPNLAVITNRQTGRIQSIIREWDETLPVSPEVDVLVTDGVVTRRIIGGME
;
A
#
# COMPACT_ATOMS: atom_id res chain seq x y z
N SER A 1 -13.56 -47.58 -25.11
CA SER A 1 -14.03 -46.20 -24.93
C SER A 1 -15.53 -46.15 -24.90
N VAL A 2 -16.07 -45.10 -24.32
CA VAL A 2 -17.49 -44.72 -24.35
C VAL A 2 -17.68 -43.51 -25.27
N LEU A 3 -18.63 -43.55 -26.16
CA LEU A 3 -18.93 -42.48 -27.11
C LEU A 3 -20.40 -42.04 -27.00
N PRO A 4 -20.72 -40.77 -27.29
CA PRO A 4 -19.82 -39.69 -27.58
C PRO A 4 -19.02 -39.25 -26.34
N ILE A 5 -17.84 -38.63 -26.55
CA ILE A 5 -17.01 -38.06 -25.49
C ILE A 5 -17.51 -36.65 -25.19
N ASP A 6 -17.58 -36.26 -23.90
CA ASP A 6 -17.94 -34.91 -23.45
C ASP A 6 -19.26 -34.37 -24.08
N THR A 7 -20.34 -35.10 -23.93
CA THR A 7 -21.63 -34.77 -24.52
C THR A 7 -22.38 -33.73 -23.68
N VAL A 8 -23.05 -32.79 -24.37
CA VAL A 8 -24.00 -31.83 -23.75
C VAL A 8 -25.40 -32.17 -24.19
N LEU A 9 -26.32 -32.36 -23.23
CA LEU A 9 -27.75 -32.56 -23.42
C LEU A 9 -28.54 -31.37 -22.85
N THR A 10 -29.77 -31.21 -23.32
CA THR A 10 -30.75 -30.35 -22.61
C THR A 10 -31.70 -31.25 -21.82
N LYS A 11 -32.13 -30.82 -20.64
CA LYS A 11 -33.14 -31.51 -19.82
C LYS A 11 -34.33 -31.94 -20.65
N GLY A 12 -34.76 -33.21 -20.49
CA GLY A 12 -35.84 -33.83 -21.24
C GLY A 12 -35.43 -34.36 -22.62
N HIS A 13 -34.23 -34.05 -23.11
CA HIS A 13 -33.74 -34.62 -24.37
C HIS A 13 -33.02 -35.95 -24.12
N THR A 14 -33.05 -36.80 -25.13
CA THR A 14 -32.41 -38.11 -25.12
C THR A 14 -31.27 -38.19 -26.13
N ALA A 15 -30.26 -39.00 -25.82
CA ALA A 15 -29.19 -39.40 -26.74
C ALA A 15 -28.78 -40.83 -26.45
N ALA A 16 -27.93 -41.41 -27.29
CA ALA A 16 -27.46 -42.77 -27.12
C ALA A 16 -25.93 -42.82 -26.86
N LEU A 17 -25.56 -43.55 -25.84
CA LEU A 17 -24.20 -43.98 -25.59
C LEU A 17 -23.90 -45.30 -26.30
N ARG A 18 -22.68 -45.47 -26.72
CA ARG A 18 -22.17 -46.76 -27.21
C ARG A 18 -20.79 -47.05 -26.62
N ALA A 19 -20.59 -48.29 -26.23
CA ALA A 19 -19.28 -48.77 -25.91
C ALA A 19 -18.55 -49.17 -27.19
N VAL A 20 -17.27 -48.76 -27.30
CA VAL A 20 -16.39 -49.23 -28.38
C VAL A 20 -15.28 -50.06 -27.73
N VAL A 21 -15.27 -51.34 -28.02
CA VAL A 21 -14.23 -52.25 -27.61
C VAL A 21 -13.31 -52.49 -28.80
N THR A 22 -12.00 -52.38 -28.59
CA THR A 22 -10.98 -52.60 -29.62
C THR A 22 -10.08 -53.78 -29.24
N ASP A 23 -9.54 -54.47 -30.22
CA ASP A 23 -8.48 -55.46 -30.02
C ASP A 23 -7.10 -54.82 -29.75
N GLN A 24 -6.09 -55.64 -29.59
CA GLN A 24 -4.69 -55.19 -29.37
C GLN A 24 -4.12 -54.37 -30.54
N ASN A 25 -4.71 -54.45 -31.73
CA ASN A 25 -4.35 -53.69 -32.92
C ASN A 25 -5.19 -52.42 -33.09
N GLN A 26 -6.01 -52.05 -32.08
CA GLN A 26 -6.94 -50.93 -32.09
C GLN A 26 -8.09 -51.06 -33.09
N GLN A 27 -8.40 -52.29 -33.61
CA GLN A 27 -9.55 -52.51 -34.46
C GLN A 27 -10.81 -52.71 -33.61
N ALA A 28 -11.87 -51.95 -33.93
CA ALA A 28 -13.13 -52.00 -33.20
C ALA A 28 -13.95 -53.25 -33.58
N PHE A 29 -14.48 -53.92 -32.55
CA PHE A 29 -15.49 -54.94 -32.72
C PHE A 29 -16.82 -54.31 -33.13
N THR A 30 -17.27 -54.56 -34.39
CA THR A 30 -18.53 -54.02 -34.91
C THR A 30 -19.27 -55.07 -35.71
N PRO A 31 -20.46 -55.54 -35.26
CA PRO A 31 -21.13 -55.21 -33.98
C PRO A 31 -20.44 -55.84 -32.78
N LEU A 32 -20.71 -55.34 -31.58
CA LEU A 32 -20.29 -55.98 -30.34
C LEU A 32 -20.91 -57.38 -30.25
N PRO A 33 -20.15 -58.42 -29.84
CA PRO A 33 -20.72 -59.73 -29.58
C PRO A 33 -21.83 -59.68 -28.53
N THR A 34 -22.81 -60.56 -28.63
CA THR A 34 -23.97 -60.57 -27.72
C THR A 34 -23.60 -60.79 -26.24
N TRP A 35 -22.47 -61.41 -25.97
CA TRP A 35 -21.94 -61.59 -24.61
C TRP A 35 -21.20 -60.37 -24.09
N ALA A 36 -20.91 -59.37 -24.93
CA ALA A 36 -20.15 -58.13 -24.62
C ALA A 36 -21.06 -56.93 -24.55
N LEU A 37 -22.27 -57.09 -24.04
CA LEU A 37 -23.18 -55.97 -23.80
C LEU A 37 -22.64 -55.08 -22.67
N PRO A 38 -22.60 -53.75 -22.85
CA PRO A 38 -22.12 -52.83 -21.84
C PRO A 38 -23.06 -52.74 -20.64
N GLY A 39 -22.49 -52.88 -19.43
CA GLY A 39 -23.13 -52.44 -18.20
C GLY A 39 -22.90 -50.93 -18.00
N TRP A 40 -23.96 -50.18 -17.77
CA TRP A 40 -23.84 -48.72 -17.57
C TRP A 40 -23.99 -48.37 -16.10
N SER A 41 -23.16 -47.44 -15.62
CA SER A 41 -23.26 -46.82 -14.31
C SER A 41 -23.03 -45.31 -14.41
N ILE A 42 -23.64 -44.56 -13.50
CA ILE A 42 -23.60 -43.08 -13.48
C ILE A 42 -23.29 -42.58 -12.09
N SER A 43 -22.53 -41.49 -12.00
CA SER A 43 -22.13 -40.90 -10.72
C SER A 43 -23.29 -40.19 -9.99
N ASP A 44 -24.30 -39.68 -10.72
CA ASP A 44 -25.45 -39.01 -10.12
C ASP A 44 -26.75 -39.29 -10.94
N PRO A 45 -27.65 -40.17 -10.43
CA PRO A 45 -28.89 -40.49 -11.09
C PRO A 45 -29.96 -39.40 -11.04
N GLN A 46 -29.74 -38.31 -10.31
CA GLN A 46 -30.65 -37.15 -10.31
C GLN A 46 -30.44 -36.26 -11.53
N ILE A 47 -29.24 -36.27 -12.11
CA ILE A 47 -28.87 -35.44 -13.26
C ILE A 47 -29.17 -36.15 -14.57
N LEU A 48 -28.87 -37.45 -14.67
CA LEU A 48 -28.98 -38.25 -15.88
C LEU A 48 -29.57 -39.61 -15.57
N ARG A 49 -30.42 -40.12 -16.48
CA ARG A 49 -30.85 -41.52 -16.51
C ARG A 49 -30.18 -42.22 -17.68
N VAL A 50 -29.64 -43.41 -17.45
CA VAL A 50 -29.10 -44.27 -18.52
C VAL A 50 -29.77 -45.62 -18.46
N SER A 51 -30.31 -46.08 -19.60
CA SER A 51 -30.93 -47.39 -19.76
C SER A 51 -29.93 -48.45 -20.18
N GLY A 52 -30.26 -49.73 -20.04
CA GLY A 52 -29.36 -50.84 -20.36
C GLY A 52 -28.91 -50.89 -21.83
N ASP A 53 -29.69 -50.30 -22.74
CA ASP A 53 -29.37 -50.17 -24.17
C ASP A 53 -28.42 -48.98 -24.47
N GLY A 54 -28.04 -48.21 -23.47
CA GLY A 54 -27.24 -47.00 -23.61
C GLY A 54 -28.03 -45.72 -23.91
N SER A 55 -29.36 -45.79 -23.95
CA SER A 55 -30.20 -44.61 -24.07
C SER A 55 -30.06 -43.77 -22.81
N MET A 56 -29.76 -42.47 -22.96
CA MET A 56 -29.62 -41.53 -21.85
C MET A 56 -30.63 -40.39 -21.97
N GLU A 57 -31.15 -39.94 -20.84
CA GLU A 57 -32.09 -38.81 -20.72
C GLU A 57 -31.61 -37.82 -19.67
N GLY A 58 -31.48 -36.54 -20.03
CA GLY A 58 -31.16 -35.46 -19.10
C GLY A 58 -32.32 -35.13 -18.17
N LEU A 59 -32.13 -35.20 -16.86
CA LEU A 59 -33.19 -34.97 -15.84
C LEU A 59 -33.08 -33.60 -15.18
N LYS A 60 -31.85 -33.15 -14.90
CA LYS A 60 -31.54 -31.88 -14.19
C LYS A 60 -30.22 -31.31 -14.68
N GLY A 61 -30.05 -29.99 -14.65
CA GLY A 61 -28.77 -29.33 -14.94
C GLY A 61 -27.65 -29.81 -14.03
N GLY A 62 -26.52 -30.19 -14.63
CA GLY A 62 -25.37 -30.71 -13.91
C GLY A 62 -24.42 -31.51 -14.79
N GLU A 63 -23.30 -31.95 -14.22
CA GLU A 63 -22.30 -32.80 -14.88
C GLU A 63 -22.21 -34.15 -14.17
N VAL A 64 -22.21 -35.21 -14.95
CA VAL A 64 -22.06 -36.58 -14.43
C VAL A 64 -21.03 -37.37 -15.23
N THR A 65 -20.36 -38.29 -14.55
CA THR A 65 -19.56 -39.31 -15.19
C THR A 65 -20.41 -40.55 -15.46
N VAL A 66 -20.40 -41.01 -16.71
CA VAL A 66 -21.02 -42.27 -17.12
C VAL A 66 -19.89 -43.27 -17.40
N ALA A 67 -19.96 -44.40 -16.75
CA ALA A 67 -19.05 -45.53 -17.01
C ALA A 67 -19.76 -46.64 -17.75
N GLY A 68 -19.11 -47.15 -18.78
CA GLY A 68 -19.47 -48.36 -19.50
C GLY A 68 -18.49 -49.50 -19.17
N GLU A 69 -19.00 -50.66 -18.76
CA GLU A 69 -18.20 -51.83 -18.47
C GLU A 69 -18.57 -52.95 -19.40
N VAL A 70 -17.56 -53.56 -20.05
CA VAL A 70 -17.71 -54.70 -20.95
C VAL A 70 -16.65 -55.74 -20.59
N ALA A 71 -17.05 -56.95 -20.19
CA ALA A 71 -16.13 -58.05 -19.85
C ALA A 71 -15.02 -57.65 -18.88
N GLY A 72 -15.31 -56.82 -17.86
CA GLY A 72 -14.35 -56.33 -16.87
C GLY A 72 -13.51 -55.12 -17.34
N LEU A 73 -13.65 -54.67 -18.57
CA LEU A 73 -13.01 -53.46 -19.09
C LEU A 73 -13.92 -52.23 -18.84
N LYS A 74 -13.43 -51.24 -18.16
CA LYS A 74 -14.16 -50.02 -17.83
C LYS A 74 -13.65 -48.81 -18.62
N ALA A 75 -14.58 -48.00 -19.11
CA ALA A 75 -14.29 -46.70 -19.71
C ALA A 75 -15.32 -45.69 -19.27
N GLU A 76 -14.94 -44.41 -19.20
CA GLU A 76 -15.77 -43.33 -18.70
C GLU A 76 -15.90 -42.21 -19.74
N THR A 77 -17.03 -41.53 -19.70
CA THR A 77 -17.29 -40.27 -20.42
C THR A 77 -18.02 -39.30 -19.52
N ARG A 78 -17.87 -38.02 -19.79
CA ARG A 78 -18.63 -36.95 -19.11
C ARG A 78 -19.86 -36.61 -19.92
N VAL A 79 -20.97 -36.42 -19.23
CA VAL A 79 -22.23 -35.93 -19.79
C VAL A 79 -22.63 -34.68 -19.00
N ARG A 80 -22.86 -33.60 -19.73
CA ARG A 80 -23.37 -32.35 -19.20
C ARG A 80 -24.81 -32.18 -19.59
N VAL A 81 -25.66 -31.81 -18.65
CA VAL A 81 -27.06 -31.53 -18.88
C VAL A 81 -27.33 -30.06 -18.64
N ASN A 82 -27.79 -29.35 -19.68
CA ASN A 82 -28.29 -27.99 -19.54
C ASN A 82 -29.76 -28.03 -19.08
N PRO A 83 -30.17 -27.14 -18.16
CA PRO A 83 -31.60 -26.94 -17.88
C PRO A 83 -32.31 -26.33 -19.10
N THR A 84 -33.64 -26.40 -19.11
CA THR A 84 -34.47 -25.78 -20.15
C THR A 84 -34.52 -24.26 -20.03
N GLU A 85 -34.35 -23.75 -18.82
CA GLU A 85 -34.29 -22.33 -18.50
C GLU A 85 -33.46 -22.13 -17.24
N VAL A 86 -32.88 -20.93 -17.05
CA VAL A 86 -32.03 -20.54 -15.89
C VAL A 86 -32.53 -19.20 -15.38
N GLN A 87 -32.73 -19.09 -14.07
CA GLN A 87 -32.90 -17.79 -13.43
C GLN A 87 -31.51 -17.15 -13.19
N LEU A 88 -31.20 -16.14 -14.01
CA LEU A 88 -29.92 -15.47 -14.03
C LEU A 88 -29.88 -14.33 -13.02
N SER A 89 -28.75 -14.15 -12.33
CA SER A 89 -28.48 -13.00 -11.44
C SER A 89 -27.00 -12.65 -11.38
N ALA A 90 -26.68 -11.44 -10.91
CA ALA A 90 -25.34 -11.05 -10.49
C ALA A 90 -25.43 -10.38 -9.11
N PRO A 91 -25.39 -11.18 -8.04
CA PRO A 91 -25.60 -10.67 -6.68
C PRO A 91 -24.53 -9.68 -6.23
N PHE A 92 -23.35 -9.72 -6.81
CA PHE A 92 -22.26 -8.81 -6.48
C PHE A 92 -21.55 -8.31 -7.72
N VAL A 93 -21.26 -7.01 -7.71
CA VAL A 93 -20.43 -6.30 -8.68
C VAL A 93 -19.59 -5.32 -7.90
N HIS A 94 -18.27 -5.37 -8.04
CA HIS A 94 -17.37 -4.40 -7.41
C HIS A 94 -16.10 -4.15 -8.22
N LEU A 95 -15.47 -3.00 -7.98
CA LEU A 95 -14.13 -2.69 -8.43
C LEU A 95 -13.18 -2.77 -7.24
N ILE A 96 -11.99 -3.35 -7.46
CA ILE A 96 -10.96 -3.47 -6.44
C ILE A 96 -9.65 -2.85 -6.96
N GLN A 97 -9.03 -1.97 -6.16
CA GLN A 97 -7.75 -1.34 -6.46
C GLN A 97 -6.62 -1.90 -5.57
N SER A 98 -6.82 -1.94 -4.28
CA SER A 98 -5.88 -2.49 -3.29
C SER A 98 -6.57 -3.52 -2.40
N VAL A 99 -7.74 -3.19 -1.86
CA VAL A 99 -8.58 -4.01 -0.99
C VAL A 99 -10.04 -3.65 -1.22
N GLN A 100 -10.96 -4.64 -1.13
CA GLN A 100 -12.38 -4.37 -1.31
C GLN A 100 -13.26 -5.34 -0.53
N ALA A 101 -14.35 -4.83 0.01
CA ALA A 101 -15.45 -5.65 0.49
C ALA A 101 -16.28 -6.20 -0.68
N LEU A 102 -16.94 -7.36 -0.49
CA LEU A 102 -17.78 -7.95 -1.52
C LEU A 102 -18.90 -7.01 -2.01
N THR A 103 -19.37 -6.14 -1.11
CA THR A 103 -20.41 -5.11 -1.39
C THR A 103 -19.87 -3.88 -2.12
N GLY A 104 -18.56 -3.75 -2.35
CA GLY A 104 -17.98 -2.59 -3.02
C GLY A 104 -17.93 -1.33 -2.16
N SER A 105 -17.88 -1.46 -0.83
CA SER A 105 -18.00 -0.33 0.10
C SER A 105 -16.70 0.48 0.33
N VAL A 106 -15.53 -0.05 -0.08
CA VAL A 106 -14.27 0.72 0.01
C VAL A 106 -14.22 1.72 -1.15
N PRO A 107 -14.01 3.02 -0.87
CA PRO A 107 -13.97 4.04 -1.91
C PRO A 107 -12.83 3.78 -2.93
N LEU A 108 -13.10 4.10 -4.18
CA LEU A 108 -12.11 4.08 -5.26
C LEU A 108 -11.31 5.39 -5.27
N ILE A 109 -10.07 5.30 -5.73
CA ILE A 109 -9.21 6.46 -5.96
C ILE A 109 -9.29 6.83 -7.44
N ALA A 110 -9.63 8.09 -7.72
CA ALA A 110 -9.63 8.64 -9.07
C ALA A 110 -8.24 8.49 -9.71
N GLY A 111 -8.20 8.12 -10.99
CA GLY A 111 -6.93 7.96 -11.70
C GLY A 111 -6.15 6.68 -11.40
N LYS A 112 -6.58 5.83 -10.43
CA LYS A 112 -5.92 4.56 -10.13
C LYS A 112 -6.66 3.41 -10.81
N ASP A 113 -5.91 2.51 -11.49
CA ASP A 113 -6.45 1.32 -12.13
C ASP A 113 -7.20 0.41 -11.16
N ALA A 114 -8.22 -0.29 -11.63
CA ALA A 114 -8.98 -1.26 -10.84
C ALA A 114 -9.26 -2.55 -11.60
N LEU A 115 -9.49 -3.63 -10.88
CA LEU A 115 -10.10 -4.84 -11.41
C LEU A 115 -11.63 -4.79 -11.17
N LEU A 116 -12.42 -4.79 -12.24
CA LEU A 116 -13.86 -5.01 -12.15
C LEU A 116 -14.12 -6.51 -12.01
N ARG A 117 -14.95 -6.88 -11.04
CA ARG A 117 -15.41 -8.26 -10.83
C ARG A 117 -16.94 -8.30 -10.84
N VAL A 118 -17.49 -9.18 -11.69
CA VAL A 118 -18.94 -9.44 -11.80
C VAL A 118 -19.20 -10.90 -11.47
N PHE A 119 -19.99 -11.17 -10.44
CA PHE A 119 -20.32 -12.53 -9.99
C PHE A 119 -21.66 -12.93 -10.56
N MET A 120 -21.67 -13.44 -11.80
CA MET A 120 -22.87 -13.97 -12.43
C MET A 120 -23.15 -15.39 -11.95
N THR A 121 -24.40 -15.67 -11.56
CA THR A 121 -24.86 -16.97 -11.06
C THR A 121 -26.21 -17.36 -11.67
N GLY A 122 -26.43 -18.66 -11.75
CA GLY A 122 -27.75 -19.23 -12.06
C GLY A 122 -28.37 -19.90 -10.83
N ASP A 123 -29.70 -20.10 -10.85
CA ASP A 123 -30.42 -20.90 -9.84
C ASP A 123 -30.05 -22.39 -9.88
N GLN A 124 -29.51 -22.84 -11.02
CA GLN A 124 -29.01 -24.19 -11.24
C GLN A 124 -27.79 -24.17 -12.17
N MET A 125 -26.93 -25.20 -12.05
CA MET A 125 -25.74 -25.35 -12.89
C MET A 125 -26.15 -25.48 -14.36
N SER A 126 -25.47 -24.74 -15.22
CA SER A 126 -25.64 -24.84 -16.68
C SER A 126 -24.29 -24.66 -17.38
N PHE A 127 -24.20 -25.14 -18.61
CA PHE A 127 -22.99 -25.13 -19.45
C PHE A 127 -23.17 -24.15 -20.63
N PHE A 128 -24.00 -23.16 -20.44
CA PHE A 128 -24.02 -21.99 -21.29
C PHE A 128 -22.83 -21.10 -20.95
N GLU A 129 -22.25 -20.45 -21.94
CA GLU A 129 -21.12 -19.54 -21.80
C GLU A 129 -21.54 -18.10 -22.15
N PRO A 130 -22.38 -17.46 -21.30
CA PRO A 130 -22.82 -16.09 -21.53
C PRO A 130 -21.64 -15.13 -21.40
N THR A 131 -21.80 -13.95 -21.98
CA THR A 131 -20.85 -12.85 -21.76
C THR A 131 -21.43 -11.82 -20.82
N VAL A 132 -20.57 -10.90 -20.37
CA VAL A 132 -20.97 -9.72 -19.60
C VAL A 132 -20.45 -8.49 -20.32
N ARG A 133 -21.28 -7.46 -20.45
CA ARG A 133 -20.86 -6.14 -20.91
C ARG A 133 -20.90 -5.15 -19.76
N ALA A 134 -19.79 -4.46 -19.51
CA ALA A 134 -19.70 -3.34 -18.58
C ALA A 134 -19.59 -2.04 -19.36
N SER A 135 -20.41 -1.04 -19.02
CA SER A 135 -20.38 0.28 -19.62
C SER A 135 -20.29 1.35 -18.55
N PHE A 136 -19.30 2.22 -18.67
CA PHE A 136 -19.03 3.35 -17.78
C PHE A 136 -19.49 4.63 -18.43
N TYR A 137 -20.17 5.46 -17.66
CA TYR A 137 -20.81 6.71 -18.12
C TYR A 137 -20.27 7.91 -17.35
N SER A 138 -20.01 8.99 -18.06
CA SER A 138 -19.82 10.32 -17.50
C SER A 138 -20.95 11.22 -18.01
N GLY A 139 -21.90 11.59 -17.15
CA GLY A 139 -23.17 12.15 -17.61
C GLY A 139 -23.87 11.15 -18.53
N ASP A 140 -24.28 11.59 -19.73
CA ASP A 140 -24.96 10.72 -20.71
C ASP A 140 -24.02 10.03 -21.69
N GLU A 141 -22.73 10.29 -21.62
CA GLU A 141 -21.73 9.72 -22.53
C GLU A 141 -21.15 8.40 -21.98
N VAL A 142 -21.00 7.39 -22.86
CA VAL A 142 -20.27 6.16 -22.58
C VAL A 142 -18.77 6.46 -22.76
N VAL A 143 -18.04 6.57 -21.63
CA VAL A 143 -16.61 6.84 -21.64
C VAL A 143 -15.75 5.58 -21.77
N TYR A 144 -16.30 4.43 -21.43
CA TYR A 144 -15.64 3.13 -21.59
C TYR A 144 -16.66 2.01 -21.64
N SER A 145 -16.45 1.03 -22.52
CA SER A 145 -17.26 -0.18 -22.57
C SER A 145 -16.40 -1.39 -22.89
N VAL A 146 -16.65 -2.49 -22.20
CA VAL A 146 -15.89 -3.72 -22.35
C VAL A 146 -16.78 -4.94 -22.25
N ARG A 147 -16.49 -5.95 -23.09
CA ARG A 147 -17.12 -7.27 -23.06
C ARG A 147 -16.20 -8.25 -22.36
N MET A 148 -16.72 -8.96 -21.38
CA MET A 148 -16.02 -9.99 -20.61
C MET A 148 -16.54 -11.37 -21.01
N LEU A 149 -15.63 -12.29 -21.31
CA LEU A 149 -15.95 -13.68 -21.65
C LEU A 149 -16.15 -14.50 -20.37
N SER A 150 -16.88 -15.62 -20.50
CA SER A 150 -17.06 -16.55 -19.39
C SER A 150 -15.69 -17.08 -18.90
N PRO A 151 -15.41 -16.98 -17.60
CA PRO A 151 -14.15 -17.49 -17.04
C PRO A 151 -14.17 -19.02 -16.85
N LEU A 152 -15.36 -19.64 -16.92
CA LEU A 152 -15.61 -21.06 -16.73
C LEU A 152 -16.46 -21.62 -17.87
N TYR A 153 -16.37 -22.92 -18.07
CA TYR A 153 -17.24 -23.68 -19.01
C TYR A 153 -18.63 -23.98 -18.43
N PHE A 154 -18.95 -23.43 -17.26
CA PHE A 154 -20.26 -23.58 -16.61
C PHE A 154 -20.63 -22.30 -15.84
N LEU A 155 -21.92 -22.07 -15.66
CA LEU A 155 -22.46 -21.00 -14.83
C LEU A 155 -22.56 -21.49 -13.37
N PRO A 156 -21.87 -20.87 -12.40
CA PRO A 156 -21.94 -21.27 -10.99
C PRO A 156 -23.30 -20.93 -10.38
N VAL A 157 -23.65 -21.64 -9.29
CA VAL A 157 -24.91 -21.42 -8.54
C VAL A 157 -24.74 -20.50 -7.33
N SER A 158 -23.50 -20.16 -6.98
CA SER A 158 -23.19 -19.24 -5.89
C SER A 158 -21.93 -18.43 -6.18
N PRO A 159 -21.86 -17.19 -5.70
CA PRO A 159 -20.66 -16.38 -5.86
C PRO A 159 -19.51 -16.92 -5.00
N ASP A 160 -18.30 -16.91 -5.55
CA ASP A 160 -17.06 -17.25 -4.84
C ASP A 160 -16.01 -16.19 -5.15
N GLN A 161 -15.64 -15.39 -4.14
CA GLN A 161 -14.63 -14.35 -4.32
C GLN A 161 -13.19 -14.82 -4.14
N SER A 162 -12.97 -16.06 -3.69
CA SER A 162 -11.64 -16.59 -3.38
C SER A 162 -10.77 -16.84 -4.61
N GLN A 163 -11.38 -16.91 -5.81
CA GLN A 163 -10.68 -17.18 -7.05
C GLN A 163 -11.10 -16.21 -8.14
N LEU A 164 -10.10 -15.74 -8.93
CA LEU A 164 -10.38 -14.84 -10.06
C LEU A 164 -11.22 -15.50 -11.15
N ASN A 165 -11.04 -16.78 -11.40
CA ASN A 165 -11.83 -17.51 -12.40
C ASN A 165 -13.29 -17.82 -11.99
N ARG A 166 -13.73 -17.38 -10.80
CA ARG A 166 -15.11 -17.50 -10.32
C ARG A 166 -15.95 -16.24 -10.55
N SER A 167 -15.38 -15.24 -11.21
CA SER A 167 -16.05 -14.00 -11.60
C SER A 167 -15.64 -13.59 -13.00
N TYR A 168 -16.49 -12.84 -13.69
CA TYR A 168 -16.11 -12.13 -14.91
C TYR A 168 -15.22 -10.95 -14.51
N ASN A 169 -14.04 -10.85 -15.10
CA ASN A 169 -13.04 -9.88 -14.67
C ASN A 169 -12.51 -9.08 -15.85
N THR A 170 -12.24 -7.79 -15.61
CA THR A 170 -11.50 -6.95 -16.54
C THR A 170 -10.76 -5.86 -15.78
N ARG A 171 -9.58 -5.48 -16.27
CA ARG A 171 -8.90 -4.28 -15.78
C ARG A 171 -9.58 -3.05 -16.36
N VAL A 172 -9.89 -2.10 -15.51
CA VAL A 172 -10.45 -0.80 -15.87
C VAL A 172 -9.36 0.25 -15.67
N PRO A 173 -8.99 0.99 -16.72
CA PRO A 173 -7.97 2.03 -16.60
C PRO A 173 -8.38 3.13 -15.62
N GLY A 174 -7.42 3.65 -14.85
CA GLY A 174 -7.67 4.75 -13.91
C GLY A 174 -8.25 6.00 -14.56
N THR A 175 -7.89 6.26 -15.82
CA THR A 175 -8.46 7.37 -16.60
C THR A 175 -9.99 7.33 -16.74
N VAL A 176 -10.59 6.13 -16.64
CA VAL A 176 -12.06 5.93 -16.64
C VAL A 176 -12.65 6.23 -15.27
N LEU A 177 -11.91 5.97 -14.20
CA LEU A 177 -12.39 6.04 -12.81
C LEU A 177 -12.23 7.45 -12.26
N GLN A 178 -13.16 8.33 -12.64
CA GLN A 178 -13.20 9.73 -12.22
C GLN A 178 -14.44 10.02 -11.35
N PRO A 179 -14.46 11.09 -10.56
CA PRO A 179 -15.65 11.50 -9.82
C PRO A 179 -16.87 11.66 -10.74
N GLY A 180 -18.01 11.15 -10.28
CA GLY A 180 -19.28 11.21 -11.03
C GLY A 180 -19.45 10.14 -12.11
N VAL A 181 -18.49 9.23 -12.27
CA VAL A 181 -18.65 8.09 -13.20
C VAL A 181 -19.64 7.08 -12.62
N GLU A 182 -20.51 6.58 -13.50
CA GLU A 182 -21.54 5.59 -13.22
C GLU A 182 -21.32 4.32 -14.03
N LEU A 183 -21.77 3.18 -13.51
CA LEU A 183 -21.60 1.84 -14.10
C LEU A 183 -22.92 1.16 -14.41
N VAL A 184 -22.97 0.50 -15.56
CA VAL A 184 -24.02 -0.45 -15.94
C VAL A 184 -23.38 -1.77 -16.34
N ILE A 185 -23.92 -2.87 -15.83
CA ILE A 185 -23.55 -4.23 -16.21
C ILE A 185 -24.74 -4.86 -16.94
N GLU A 186 -24.51 -5.41 -18.13
CA GLU A 186 -25.46 -6.21 -18.86
C GLU A 186 -25.03 -7.68 -18.82
N LEU A 187 -25.93 -8.56 -18.38
CA LEU A 187 -25.69 -9.98 -18.26
C LEU A 187 -26.29 -10.67 -19.49
N ASP A 188 -25.52 -11.55 -20.12
CA ASP A 188 -25.93 -12.29 -21.32
C ASP A 188 -26.54 -11.39 -22.42
N PRO A 189 -25.85 -10.33 -22.86
CA PRO A 189 -26.40 -9.41 -23.87
C PRO A 189 -26.70 -10.10 -25.20
N GLU A 190 -26.02 -11.21 -25.51
CA GLU A 190 -26.26 -12.04 -26.70
C GLU A 190 -27.42 -13.00 -26.56
N ARG A 191 -28.04 -13.13 -25.38
CA ARG A 191 -29.18 -14.00 -25.11
C ARG A 191 -28.92 -15.48 -25.42
N VAL A 192 -27.77 -16.00 -25.00
CA VAL A 192 -27.40 -17.42 -25.17
C VAL A 192 -28.06 -18.33 -24.14
N ILE A 193 -28.52 -17.78 -23.01
CA ILE A 193 -29.22 -18.51 -21.95
C ILE A 193 -30.73 -18.43 -22.16
N PRO A 194 -31.45 -19.56 -22.16
CA PRO A 194 -32.91 -19.54 -22.00
C PRO A 194 -33.26 -19.05 -20.59
N LEU A 195 -33.81 -17.84 -20.49
CA LEU A 195 -34.02 -17.16 -19.21
C LEU A 195 -35.36 -17.57 -18.58
N ALA A 196 -35.31 -17.99 -17.33
CA ALA A 196 -36.50 -18.17 -16.49
C ALA A 196 -37.08 -16.82 -16.03
N ALA A 197 -38.34 -16.83 -15.63
CA ALA A 197 -38.99 -15.65 -15.05
C ALA A 197 -38.25 -15.18 -13.79
N GLY A 198 -38.12 -13.86 -13.62
CA GLY A 198 -37.40 -13.25 -12.50
C GLY A 198 -35.86 -13.17 -12.70
N SER A 199 -35.37 -13.48 -13.90
CA SER A 199 -33.96 -13.28 -14.23
C SER A 199 -33.61 -11.79 -14.26
N SER A 200 -32.47 -11.41 -13.63
CA SER A 200 -31.85 -10.11 -13.80
C SER A 200 -30.86 -10.16 -14.97
N VAL A 201 -31.04 -9.30 -15.94
CA VAL A 201 -30.18 -9.19 -17.13
C VAL A 201 -29.37 -7.89 -17.14
N ARG A 202 -29.53 -7.09 -16.07
CA ARG A 202 -28.86 -5.79 -15.94
C ARG A 202 -28.69 -5.43 -14.46
N VAL A 203 -27.54 -4.84 -14.14
CA VAL A 203 -27.25 -4.29 -12.80
C VAL A 203 -26.80 -2.83 -12.96
N PRO A 204 -27.43 -1.87 -12.28
CA PRO A 204 -28.70 -2.01 -11.55
C PRO A 204 -29.86 -2.28 -12.53
N GLU A 205 -30.98 -2.79 -12.06
CA GLU A 205 -32.14 -3.10 -12.91
C GLU A 205 -32.65 -1.88 -13.68
N SER A 206 -32.57 -0.69 -13.07
CA SER A 206 -32.88 0.60 -13.69
C SER A 206 -31.85 1.67 -13.27
N GLY A 207 -31.70 2.70 -14.10
CA GLY A 207 -30.71 3.76 -13.85
C GLY A 207 -29.27 3.25 -14.00
N ARG A 208 -28.34 3.81 -13.24
CA ARG A 208 -26.91 3.50 -13.24
C ARG A 208 -26.39 3.45 -11.82
N THR A 209 -25.35 2.68 -11.55
CA THR A 209 -24.69 2.64 -10.24
C THR A 209 -23.62 3.71 -10.17
N ALA A 210 -23.77 4.70 -9.30
CA ALA A 210 -22.75 5.69 -9.04
C ALA A 210 -21.54 5.06 -8.34
N LEU A 211 -20.33 5.30 -8.84
CA LEU A 211 -19.10 4.83 -8.22
C LEU A 211 -18.66 5.79 -7.11
N ILE A 212 -18.30 5.23 -5.94
CA ILE A 212 -17.75 6.02 -4.82
C ILE A 212 -16.27 6.28 -5.10
N THR A 213 -15.98 7.35 -5.80
CA THR A 213 -14.61 7.73 -6.19
C THR A 213 -14.14 8.95 -5.40
N ARG A 214 -12.86 8.97 -5.01
CA ARG A 214 -12.21 10.06 -4.27
C ARG A 214 -10.97 10.54 -5.00
N GLU A 215 -10.83 11.84 -5.12
CA GLU A 215 -9.60 12.49 -5.58
C GLU A 215 -8.63 12.61 -4.41
N VAL A 216 -7.36 12.46 -4.69
CA VAL A 216 -6.25 12.66 -3.75
C VAL A 216 -5.15 13.45 -4.44
N GLU A 217 -4.47 14.31 -3.70
CA GLU A 217 -3.30 15.03 -4.20
C GLU A 217 -2.20 14.06 -4.65
N PRO A 218 -1.30 14.45 -5.57
CA PRO A 218 -0.13 13.66 -5.90
C PRO A 218 0.67 13.26 -4.66
N PHE A 219 1.16 12.02 -4.63
CA PHE A 219 2.04 11.57 -3.55
C PHE A 219 3.48 11.85 -3.96
N ARG A 220 4.14 12.81 -3.28
CA ARG A 220 5.53 13.18 -3.55
C ARG A 220 6.45 12.54 -2.55
N LEU A 221 7.29 11.63 -3.00
CA LEU A 221 8.28 10.92 -2.18
C LEU A 221 9.69 11.35 -2.58
N ARG A 222 10.44 11.85 -1.62
CA ARG A 222 11.87 12.09 -1.75
C ARG A 222 12.66 11.09 -0.93
N VAL A 223 13.48 10.31 -1.60
CA VAL A 223 14.37 9.35 -0.94
C VAL A 223 15.73 9.99 -0.74
N VAL A 224 16.22 9.94 0.49
CA VAL A 224 17.55 10.43 0.87
C VAL A 224 18.48 9.22 1.01
N PRO A 225 19.46 9.02 0.11
CA PRO A 225 20.51 8.01 0.31
C PRO A 225 21.38 8.39 1.49
N VAL A 226 21.48 7.51 2.51
CA VAL A 226 22.21 7.83 3.75
C VAL A 226 23.39 6.89 3.96
N LEU A 227 24.54 7.48 4.25
CA LEU A 227 25.74 6.78 4.74
C LEU A 227 25.82 6.93 6.25
N ALA A 228 26.04 5.82 6.96
CA ALA A 228 26.13 5.79 8.43
C ALA A 228 27.36 4.98 8.90
N PRO A 229 27.93 5.29 10.08
CA PRO A 229 29.02 4.52 10.67
C PRO A 229 28.62 3.06 10.92
N GLY A 230 29.60 2.16 10.84
CA GLY A 230 29.39 0.74 11.14
C GLY A 230 28.61 -0.02 10.08
N SER A 231 28.06 0.66 9.08
CA SER A 231 27.56 0.00 7.87
C SER A 231 28.74 -0.65 7.15
N PRO A 232 28.64 -1.89 6.66
CA PRO A 232 29.77 -2.60 6.04
C PRO A 232 30.25 -1.86 4.78
N PHE A 233 31.32 -1.10 4.88
CA PHE A 233 31.91 -0.30 3.81
C PHE A 233 32.97 -1.14 3.06
N PRO A 234 33.06 -1.17 1.71
CA PRO A 234 32.34 -0.39 0.70
C PRO A 234 31.02 -1.03 0.20
N ALA A 235 30.68 -2.24 0.65
CA ALA A 235 29.51 -2.97 0.17
C ALA A 235 28.17 -2.25 0.47
N SER A 236 28.11 -1.52 1.57
CA SER A 236 26.91 -0.77 1.97
C SER A 236 26.60 0.42 1.09
N SER A 237 27.62 1.16 0.65
CA SER A 237 27.43 2.27 -0.30
C SER A 237 26.91 1.74 -1.64
N GLY A 238 27.43 0.57 -2.10
CA GLY A 238 26.93 -0.10 -3.28
C GLY A 238 25.46 -0.51 -3.16
N GLN A 239 25.02 -1.03 -2.01
CA GLN A 239 23.62 -1.42 -1.80
C GLN A 239 22.68 -0.22 -1.83
N ILE A 240 22.97 0.87 -1.12
CA ILE A 240 22.10 2.04 -1.11
C ILE A 240 22.05 2.72 -2.48
N PHE A 241 23.19 2.86 -3.17
CA PHE A 241 23.22 3.46 -4.50
C PHE A 241 22.58 2.57 -5.57
N ASN A 242 22.68 1.24 -5.46
CA ASN A 242 21.95 0.32 -6.33
C ASN A 242 20.44 0.42 -6.10
N TRP A 243 20.00 0.61 -4.86
CA TRP A 243 18.59 0.73 -4.53
C TRP A 243 18.01 2.08 -5.00
N THR A 244 18.77 3.17 -4.91
CA THR A 244 18.33 4.52 -5.26
C THR A 244 18.67 4.94 -6.69
N GLY A 245 19.65 4.30 -7.34
CA GLY A 245 20.27 4.78 -8.58
C GLY A 245 19.35 4.83 -9.81
N ASN A 246 18.27 4.04 -9.84
CA ASN A 246 17.26 4.05 -10.90
C ASN A 246 15.85 4.22 -10.31
N LEU A 247 15.73 4.92 -9.20
CA LEU A 247 14.45 5.11 -8.54
C LEU A 247 13.59 6.08 -9.36
N SER A 248 12.35 5.66 -9.62
CA SER A 248 11.31 6.45 -10.28
C SER A 248 9.96 5.95 -9.80
N GLU A 249 8.90 6.63 -10.17
CA GLU A 249 7.52 6.25 -9.84
C GLU A 249 7.12 4.85 -10.34
N TYR A 250 7.88 4.27 -11.29
CA TYR A 250 7.65 2.91 -11.84
C TYR A 250 8.65 1.87 -11.34
N ALA A 251 9.62 2.27 -10.51
CA ALA A 251 10.64 1.35 -10.01
C ALA A 251 10.05 0.32 -9.03
N ASP A 252 10.51 -0.94 -9.10
CA ASP A 252 10.02 -2.03 -8.26
C ASP A 252 10.08 -1.68 -6.76
N GLN A 253 11.10 -0.93 -6.36
CA GLN A 253 11.35 -0.52 -4.98
C GLN A 253 10.22 0.31 -4.34
N VAL A 254 9.38 0.94 -5.15
CA VAL A 254 8.27 1.80 -4.68
C VAL A 254 6.89 1.30 -5.12
N GLN A 255 6.84 0.27 -5.98
CA GLN A 255 5.57 -0.26 -6.48
C GLN A 255 4.67 -0.81 -5.38
N TYR A 256 5.22 -1.45 -4.35
CA TYR A 256 4.43 -1.94 -3.23
C TYR A 256 3.66 -0.79 -2.55
N THR A 257 4.34 0.32 -2.25
CA THR A 257 3.72 1.54 -1.70
C THR A 257 2.57 2.04 -2.58
N ARG A 258 2.79 2.17 -3.88
CA ARG A 258 1.76 2.61 -4.83
C ARG A 258 0.53 1.71 -4.86
N LEU A 259 0.74 0.40 -4.73
CA LEU A 259 -0.35 -0.58 -4.80
C LEU A 259 -1.19 -0.62 -3.53
N VAL A 260 -0.56 -0.58 -2.36
CA VAL A 260 -1.28 -0.73 -1.10
C VAL A 260 -1.99 0.55 -0.66
N TYR A 261 -1.45 1.74 -0.95
CA TYR A 261 -2.01 3.01 -0.50
C TYR A 261 -2.94 3.69 -1.51
N PRO A 262 -3.76 4.65 -1.07
CA PRO A 262 -4.61 5.47 -1.94
C PRO A 262 -3.77 6.49 -2.72
N ILE A 263 -3.02 6.01 -3.70
CA ILE A 263 -2.12 6.78 -4.55
C ILE A 263 -2.56 6.60 -6.00
N SER A 264 -2.84 7.69 -6.71
CA SER A 264 -3.05 7.75 -8.16
C SER A 264 -1.80 8.26 -8.86
N GLU A 265 -1.42 9.49 -8.59
CA GLU A 265 -0.19 10.09 -9.07
C GLU A 265 0.91 9.93 -8.03
N PHE A 266 2.05 9.40 -8.46
CA PHE A 266 3.19 9.12 -7.59
C PHE A 266 4.45 9.76 -8.20
N GLU A 267 4.94 10.80 -7.56
CA GLU A 267 6.17 11.48 -7.93
C GLU A 267 7.28 10.98 -6.99
N VAL A 268 8.39 10.52 -7.55
CA VAL A 268 9.51 9.97 -6.78
C VAL A 268 10.80 10.59 -7.26
N ASP A 269 11.55 11.18 -6.36
CA ASP A 269 12.87 11.70 -6.61
C ASP A 269 13.90 11.25 -5.56
N VAL A 270 15.18 11.41 -5.88
CA VAL A 270 16.31 11.05 -5.02
C VAL A 270 17.10 12.32 -4.72
N ARG A 271 17.23 12.59 -3.41
CA ARG A 271 18.08 13.69 -2.91
C ARG A 271 19.56 13.35 -3.05
N GLU A 272 20.40 14.35 -2.99
CA GLU A 272 21.84 14.18 -2.77
C GLU A 272 22.10 13.35 -1.52
N THR A 273 23.21 12.58 -1.55
CA THR A 273 23.62 11.72 -0.44
C THR A 273 23.81 12.53 0.84
N TYR A 274 23.27 12.02 1.93
CA TYR A 274 23.47 12.55 3.27
C TYR A 274 24.39 11.60 4.08
N THR A 275 25.26 12.15 4.89
CA THR A 275 26.11 11.38 5.81
C THR A 275 25.73 11.71 7.24
N THR A 276 25.29 10.70 7.99
CA THR A 276 25.07 10.80 9.44
C THR A 276 26.23 10.14 10.18
N LEU A 277 26.54 10.61 11.38
CA LEU A 277 27.52 10.00 12.28
C LEU A 277 26.88 9.34 13.51
N VAL A 278 25.55 9.27 13.58
CA VAL A 278 24.85 8.67 14.72
C VAL A 278 25.02 7.15 14.76
N ASN A 279 25.00 6.58 15.96
CA ASN A 279 25.12 5.15 16.17
C ASN A 279 23.75 4.44 16.07
N LEU A 280 23.47 3.79 14.95
CA LEU A 280 22.21 3.08 14.71
C LEU A 280 22.10 1.74 15.47
N THR A 281 23.11 1.32 16.23
CA THR A 281 22.95 0.18 17.16
C THR A 281 22.22 0.56 18.45
N GLU A 282 22.00 1.86 18.66
CA GLU A 282 21.29 2.42 19.82
C GLU A 282 19.98 3.09 19.40
N LYS A 283 18.96 3.02 20.26
CA LYS A 283 17.65 3.65 20.03
C LYS A 283 17.77 5.18 19.90
N SER A 284 18.57 5.83 20.76
CA SER A 284 18.84 7.27 20.72
C SER A 284 19.46 7.71 19.40
N GLY A 285 20.29 6.87 18.79
CA GLY A 285 20.84 7.12 17.47
C GLY A 285 19.75 7.16 16.38
N TRP A 286 18.77 6.27 16.46
CA TRP A 286 17.62 6.29 15.53
C TRP A 286 16.75 7.54 15.71
N SER A 287 16.50 7.96 16.97
CA SER A 287 15.82 9.21 17.26
C SER A 287 16.54 10.41 16.66
N SER A 288 17.86 10.49 16.86
CA SER A 288 18.67 11.55 16.27
C SER A 288 18.67 11.49 14.75
N PHE A 289 18.75 10.31 14.16
CA PHE A 289 18.68 10.13 12.70
C PHE A 289 17.36 10.61 12.11
N LEU A 290 16.24 10.27 12.73
CA LEU A 290 14.93 10.73 12.28
C LEU A 290 14.81 12.26 12.37
N ARG A 291 15.31 12.87 13.47
CA ARG A 291 15.38 14.34 13.61
C ARG A 291 16.23 15.00 12.53
N GLU A 292 17.37 14.41 12.20
CA GLU A 292 18.24 14.90 11.12
C GLU A 292 17.52 14.91 9.77
N ILE A 293 16.84 13.81 9.39
CA ILE A 293 16.09 13.76 8.12
C ILE A 293 14.89 14.73 8.11
N ASP A 294 14.23 14.96 9.26
CA ASP A 294 13.17 15.98 9.35
C ASP A 294 13.73 17.39 9.20
N LEU A 295 14.92 17.66 9.75
CA LEU A 295 15.63 18.92 9.53
C LEU A 295 15.93 19.13 8.04
N LEU A 296 16.44 18.11 7.33
CA LEU A 296 16.67 18.20 5.87
C LEU A 296 15.39 18.57 5.12
N ARG A 297 14.27 17.88 5.41
CA ARG A 297 13.00 18.15 4.75
C ARG A 297 12.53 19.59 4.94
N ARG A 298 12.76 20.15 6.13
CA ARG A 298 12.29 21.49 6.47
C ARG A 298 13.19 22.61 5.97
N THR A 299 14.46 22.32 5.78
CA THR A 299 15.45 23.29 5.31
C THR A 299 15.74 23.20 3.81
N ASP A 300 15.41 22.09 3.16
CA ASP A 300 15.53 21.99 1.70
C ASP A 300 14.52 22.95 1.03
N PRO A 301 14.94 23.75 0.04
CA PRO A 301 14.08 24.76 -0.60
C PRO A 301 12.78 24.21 -1.20
N ASP A 302 12.82 22.92 -1.63
CA ASP A 302 11.73 22.18 -2.24
C ASP A 302 11.27 20.99 -1.38
N GLY A 303 11.61 21.00 -0.10
CA GLY A 303 11.25 19.96 0.87
C GLY A 303 9.77 19.96 1.29
N PRO A 304 9.17 21.12 1.53
CA PRO A 304 7.74 21.20 1.85
C PRO A 304 6.87 20.53 0.78
N GLY A 305 5.83 19.80 1.23
CA GLY A 305 4.95 19.04 0.34
C GLY A 305 5.44 17.63 -0.04
N HIS A 306 6.67 17.24 0.31
CA HIS A 306 7.21 15.90 0.10
C HIS A 306 7.18 15.05 1.38
N TYR A 307 7.00 13.74 1.18
CA TYR A 307 7.38 12.73 2.16
C TYR A 307 8.88 12.46 2.01
N TYR A 308 9.62 12.45 3.11
CA TYR A 308 11.05 12.14 3.12
C TYR A 308 11.28 10.75 3.72
N TYR A 309 12.08 9.95 3.02
CA TYR A 309 12.54 8.66 3.52
C TYR A 309 14.06 8.59 3.51
N GLY A 310 14.67 8.60 4.70
CA GLY A 310 16.12 8.40 4.86
C GLY A 310 16.45 6.92 4.72
N ALA A 311 16.91 6.51 3.53
CA ALA A 311 17.27 5.13 3.26
C ALA A 311 18.72 4.85 3.67
N VAL A 312 18.92 3.91 4.61
CA VAL A 312 20.24 3.60 5.18
C VAL A 312 20.49 2.09 5.19
N THR A 313 21.69 1.67 4.81
CA THR A 313 22.12 0.28 5.02
C THR A 313 22.43 0.08 6.50
N LEU A 314 21.74 -0.89 7.12
CA LEU A 314 21.83 -1.09 8.56
C LEU A 314 23.17 -1.70 8.99
N PRO A 315 23.78 -1.21 10.06
CA PRO A 315 24.91 -1.86 10.70
C PRO A 315 24.47 -3.18 11.35
N GLN A 316 25.43 -4.07 11.60
CA GLN A 316 25.16 -5.27 12.38
C GLN A 316 24.75 -4.89 13.80
N GLY A 317 23.64 -5.46 14.28
CA GLY A 317 23.11 -5.15 15.61
C GLY A 317 22.33 -3.83 15.67
N SER A 318 21.84 -3.33 14.53
CA SER A 318 20.91 -2.19 14.49
C SER A 318 19.74 -2.38 15.45
N ALA A 319 19.37 -1.33 16.19
CA ALA A 319 18.29 -1.37 17.16
C ALA A 319 16.93 -1.60 16.49
N TRP A 320 16.70 -0.99 15.32
CA TRP A 320 15.45 -1.09 14.54
C TRP A 320 15.71 -1.30 13.05
N GLY A 321 14.64 -1.55 12.31
CA GLY A 321 14.67 -1.67 10.84
C GLY A 321 14.20 -0.41 10.12
N GLY A 322 13.43 0.42 10.81
CA GLY A 322 12.88 1.69 10.39
C GLY A 322 12.36 2.46 11.58
N LEU A 323 12.01 3.72 11.38
CA LEU A 323 11.40 4.62 12.36
C LEU A 323 10.67 5.75 11.62
N GLY A 324 9.41 6.00 11.95
CA GLY A 324 8.61 7.05 11.34
C GLY A 324 7.89 7.94 12.35
N TYR A 325 7.65 9.19 11.97
CA TYR A 325 6.70 10.03 12.70
C TYR A 325 5.26 9.59 12.43
N ILE A 326 4.44 9.55 13.47
CA ILE A 326 3.01 9.29 13.34
C ILE A 326 2.29 10.56 12.88
N GLY A 327 1.90 10.55 11.60
CA GLY A 327 1.17 11.66 10.98
C GLY A 327 2.03 12.84 10.55
N ARG A 328 3.34 12.71 10.42
CA ARG A 328 4.23 13.70 9.77
C ARG A 328 5.05 13.04 8.65
N PRO A 329 5.38 13.77 7.58
CA PRO A 329 5.89 13.20 6.34
C PRO A 329 7.40 12.93 6.37
N THR A 330 7.95 12.40 7.48
CA THR A 330 9.36 12.04 7.59
C THR A 330 9.52 10.68 8.25
N SER A 331 10.33 9.84 7.64
CA SER A 331 10.69 8.51 8.14
C SER A 331 12.07 8.09 7.66
N VAL A 332 12.64 7.08 8.31
CA VAL A 332 13.97 6.53 8.04
C VAL A 332 13.91 5.00 8.09
N GLY A 333 14.78 4.30 7.37
CA GLY A 333 14.82 2.84 7.42
C GLY A 333 15.74 2.21 6.40
N ARG A 334 15.74 0.87 6.41
CA ARG A 334 16.52 0.10 5.44
C ARG A 334 15.95 0.25 4.01
N PRO A 335 16.78 0.06 2.97
CA PRO A 335 16.35 0.10 1.56
C PRO A 335 15.55 -1.16 1.21
N SER A 336 14.26 -1.15 1.54
CA SER A 336 13.30 -2.24 1.35
C SER A 336 11.94 -1.65 1.00
N GLU A 337 11.26 -2.20 -0.02
CA GLU A 337 9.91 -1.77 -0.42
C GLU A 337 8.88 -1.92 0.71
N PHE A 338 9.01 -2.98 1.50
CA PHE A 338 8.11 -3.26 2.63
C PHE A 338 8.33 -2.29 3.79
N THR A 339 9.60 -2.07 4.18
CA THR A 339 9.92 -1.09 5.23
C THR A 339 9.52 0.32 4.82
N LEU A 340 9.81 0.73 3.58
CA LEU A 340 9.36 2.02 3.04
C LEU A 340 7.84 2.18 3.18
N ALA A 341 7.07 1.19 2.74
CA ALA A 341 5.61 1.24 2.82
C ALA A 341 5.12 1.29 4.27
N HIS A 342 5.72 0.52 5.18
CA HIS A 342 5.41 0.51 6.60
C HIS A 342 5.62 1.91 7.23
N GLU A 343 6.81 2.49 7.07
CA GLU A 343 7.13 3.80 7.63
C GLU A 343 6.28 4.94 7.04
N LEU A 344 5.98 4.88 5.73
CA LEU A 344 5.04 5.81 5.11
C LEU A 344 3.60 5.63 5.65
N GLY A 345 3.25 4.44 6.12
CA GLY A 345 2.01 4.19 6.85
C GLY A 345 1.93 5.02 8.14
N HIS A 346 2.99 5.03 8.95
CA HIS A 346 3.08 5.89 10.12
C HIS A 346 2.99 7.37 9.75
N ASN A 347 3.64 7.78 8.67
CA ASN A 347 3.54 9.16 8.19
C ASN A 347 2.10 9.54 7.81
N MET A 348 1.26 8.59 7.41
CA MET A 348 -0.18 8.75 7.18
C MET A 348 -1.04 8.47 8.42
N ARG A 349 -0.46 8.57 9.62
CA ARG A 349 -1.11 8.40 10.93
C ARG A 349 -1.64 6.97 11.19
N LEU A 350 -1.10 5.96 10.52
CA LEU A 350 -1.41 4.58 10.85
C LEU A 350 -0.60 4.13 12.08
N ARG A 351 -1.22 3.35 12.95
CA ARG A 351 -0.57 2.64 14.06
C ARG A 351 -0.47 1.17 13.74
N HIS A 352 0.30 0.43 14.50
CA HIS A 352 0.51 -1.00 14.24
C HIS A 352 -0.77 -1.83 14.33
N ALA A 353 -0.92 -2.79 13.43
CA ALA A 353 -1.89 -3.87 13.54
C ALA A 353 -1.39 -4.96 14.52
N PRO A 354 -2.27 -5.62 15.30
CA PRO A 354 -1.89 -6.47 16.43
C PRO A 354 -1.38 -7.85 15.98
N CYS A 355 -0.19 -7.94 15.37
CA CYS A 355 0.51 -9.20 15.07
C CYS A 355 2.03 -9.02 15.18
N GLY A 356 2.72 -9.99 15.79
CA GLY A 356 4.17 -9.99 15.97
C GLY A 356 4.66 -9.17 17.18
N GLY A 357 3.77 -8.72 18.06
CA GLY A 357 4.09 -8.01 19.30
C GLY A 357 4.62 -6.58 19.08
N PRO A 358 4.03 -5.77 18.18
CA PRO A 358 4.48 -4.41 17.95
C PRO A 358 4.23 -3.52 19.18
N SER A 359 5.02 -2.46 19.33
CA SER A 359 4.77 -1.40 20.31
C SER A 359 3.55 -0.59 19.90
N GLY A 360 2.72 -0.15 20.86
CA GLY A 360 1.60 0.75 20.63
C GLY A 360 0.58 0.32 19.55
N PRO A 361 0.08 -0.95 19.56
CA PRO A 361 -0.86 -1.38 18.52
C PRO A 361 -2.16 -0.56 18.57
N ASP A 362 -2.77 -0.35 17.39
CA ASP A 362 -4.06 0.34 17.28
C ASP A 362 -5.15 -0.46 17.99
N GLN A 363 -5.65 0.08 19.12
CA GLN A 363 -6.71 -0.54 19.93
C GLN A 363 -8.05 -0.64 19.18
N ASN A 364 -8.22 0.13 18.11
CA ASN A 364 -9.42 0.13 17.26
C ASN A 364 -9.28 -0.76 16.02
N TYR A 365 -8.14 -1.47 15.87
CA TYR A 365 -7.96 -2.35 14.73
C TYR A 365 -8.99 -3.49 14.75
N PRO A 366 -9.84 -3.64 13.69
CA PRO A 366 -11.04 -4.47 13.80
C PRO A 366 -10.80 -5.97 13.65
N TYR A 367 -9.63 -6.38 13.15
CA TYR A 367 -9.36 -7.79 12.82
C TYR A 367 -8.34 -8.39 13.79
N SER A 368 -8.76 -9.38 14.56
CA SER A 368 -7.89 -10.07 15.52
C SER A 368 -6.68 -10.69 14.82
N GLY A 369 -5.51 -10.65 15.49
CA GLY A 369 -4.27 -11.22 14.96
C GLY A 369 -3.72 -10.51 13.73
N GLY A 370 -4.12 -9.25 13.50
CA GLY A 370 -3.60 -8.39 12.45
C GLY A 370 -3.94 -8.82 11.01
N PHE A 371 -5.01 -9.60 10.80
CA PHE A 371 -5.44 -9.98 9.45
C PHE A 371 -6.01 -8.79 8.68
N ILE A 372 -5.97 -8.83 7.32
CA ILE A 372 -6.48 -7.72 6.49
C ILE A 372 -8.02 -7.65 6.41
N GLY A 373 -8.74 -8.69 6.84
CA GLY A 373 -10.20 -8.70 7.00
C GLY A 373 -11.03 -8.67 5.73
N LYS A 374 -10.57 -8.10 4.65
CA LYS A 374 -11.19 -8.10 3.32
C LYS A 374 -10.20 -8.57 2.26
N TRP A 375 -10.74 -9.05 1.11
CA TRP A 375 -9.88 -9.49 0.01
C TRP A 375 -9.03 -8.34 -0.53
N GLY A 376 -7.71 -8.54 -0.56
CA GLY A 376 -6.79 -7.66 -1.24
C GLY A 376 -6.56 -8.07 -2.70
N TYR A 377 -5.96 -7.18 -3.48
CA TYR A 377 -5.65 -7.42 -4.88
C TYR A 377 -4.30 -6.81 -5.27
N ASP A 378 -3.42 -7.66 -5.77
CA ASP A 378 -2.12 -7.27 -6.35
C ASP A 378 -2.15 -7.49 -7.87
N PRO A 379 -2.11 -6.43 -8.69
CA PRO A 379 -2.14 -6.56 -10.15
C PRO A 379 -0.89 -7.21 -10.75
N ARG A 380 0.19 -7.40 -9.98
CA ARG A 380 1.48 -7.97 -10.43
C ARG A 380 1.49 -9.50 -10.53
N GLY A 381 0.43 -10.18 -10.07
CA GLY A 381 0.37 -11.64 -10.09
C GLY A 381 0.56 -12.24 -11.48
N ALA A 382 1.15 -13.44 -11.56
CA ALA A 382 1.57 -14.10 -12.80
C ALA A 382 0.42 -14.46 -13.77
N SER A 383 -0.83 -14.41 -13.33
CA SER A 383 -2.01 -14.79 -14.14
C SER A 383 -2.43 -13.76 -15.21
N GLY A 384 -1.71 -12.65 -15.36
CA GLY A 384 -2.12 -11.53 -16.22
C GLY A 384 -3.31 -10.71 -15.67
N LEU A 385 -4.15 -11.30 -14.81
CA LEU A 385 -5.23 -10.63 -14.09
C LEU A 385 -4.81 -10.20 -12.67
N GLY A 386 -3.61 -10.57 -12.21
CA GLY A 386 -3.15 -10.30 -10.86
C GLY A 386 -3.39 -11.45 -9.89
N GLU A 387 -3.30 -11.16 -8.59
CA GLU A 387 -3.43 -12.10 -7.49
C GLU A 387 -4.36 -11.55 -6.40
N LEU A 388 -5.20 -12.41 -5.82
CA LEU A 388 -6.00 -12.07 -4.66
C LEU A 388 -5.22 -12.34 -3.37
N LYS A 389 -5.33 -11.44 -2.41
CA LYS A 389 -4.75 -11.56 -1.07
C LYS A 389 -5.84 -12.02 -0.10
N ASP A 390 -5.71 -13.26 0.39
CA ASP A 390 -6.71 -13.93 1.24
C ASP A 390 -6.77 -13.28 2.64
N PRO A 391 -7.92 -12.74 3.07
CA PRO A 391 -8.08 -12.11 4.37
C PRO A 391 -7.91 -13.05 5.56
N GLY A 392 -7.98 -14.36 5.37
CA GLY A 392 -7.74 -15.37 6.40
C GLY A 392 -6.27 -15.78 6.56
N VAL A 393 -5.40 -15.32 5.66
CA VAL A 393 -3.97 -15.67 5.62
C VAL A 393 -3.09 -14.43 5.75
N ILE A 394 -3.41 -13.39 4.97
CA ILE A 394 -2.58 -12.19 4.83
C ILE A 394 -2.74 -11.28 6.05
N LYS A 395 -1.64 -10.74 6.52
CA LYS A 395 -1.57 -9.78 7.63
C LYS A 395 -1.53 -8.35 7.11
N ASP A 396 -1.95 -7.41 7.96
CA ASP A 396 -1.82 -6.00 7.62
C ASP A 396 -0.35 -5.58 7.60
N LEU A 397 0.01 -4.74 6.63
CA LEU A 397 1.38 -4.25 6.44
C LEU A 397 1.91 -3.44 7.64
N MET A 398 1.01 -2.89 8.47
CA MET A 398 1.38 -2.23 9.73
C MET A 398 1.59 -3.22 10.87
N SER A 399 1.70 -4.52 10.61
CA SER A 399 2.08 -5.54 11.60
C SER A 399 3.52 -6.03 11.40
N TYR A 400 4.00 -6.88 12.32
CA TYR A 400 5.32 -7.54 12.18
C TYR A 400 5.21 -8.98 11.70
N CYS A 401 4.11 -9.32 11.04
CA CYS A 401 3.83 -10.66 10.54
C CYS A 401 3.74 -10.67 9.00
N ASN A 402 4.20 -11.77 8.41
CA ASN A 402 4.16 -12.00 6.97
C ASN A 402 3.30 -13.23 6.62
N PRO A 403 2.79 -13.37 5.40
CA PRO A 403 2.83 -12.39 4.30
C PRO A 403 1.87 -11.23 4.55
N GLU A 404 2.16 -10.05 3.96
CA GLU A 404 1.47 -8.81 4.28
C GLU A 404 0.78 -8.14 3.07
N TRP A 405 -0.23 -7.35 3.36
CA TRP A 405 -0.95 -6.45 2.46
C TRP A 405 -1.67 -5.40 3.31
N ILE A 406 -2.42 -4.47 2.70
CA ILE A 406 -3.20 -3.48 3.44
C ILE A 406 -4.61 -3.99 3.76
N SER A 407 -5.12 -3.72 4.98
CA SER A 407 -6.52 -3.89 5.33
C SER A 407 -7.40 -2.75 4.79
N ASP A 408 -8.70 -3.00 4.64
CA ASP A 408 -9.66 -1.94 4.33
C ASP A 408 -9.71 -0.85 5.42
N TYR A 409 -9.44 -1.21 6.67
CA TYR A 409 -9.35 -0.28 7.79
C TYR A 409 -8.20 0.72 7.62
N HIS A 410 -6.98 0.25 7.41
CA HIS A 410 -5.82 1.14 7.20
C HIS A 410 -5.85 1.85 5.86
N PHE A 411 -6.39 1.23 4.81
CA PHE A 411 -6.60 1.91 3.54
C PHE A 411 -7.52 3.13 3.69
N GLN A 412 -8.65 2.97 4.39
CA GLN A 412 -9.59 4.07 4.59
C GLN A 412 -9.03 5.14 5.54
N LYS A 413 -8.26 4.77 6.59
CA LYS A 413 -7.57 5.74 7.45
C LYS A 413 -6.53 6.55 6.67
N SER A 414 -5.70 5.89 5.87
CA SER A 414 -4.72 6.60 5.03
C SER A 414 -5.37 7.49 3.98
N LEU A 415 -6.52 7.06 3.41
CA LEU A 415 -7.31 7.89 2.50
C LEU A 415 -7.83 9.15 3.20
N ALA A 416 -8.44 8.99 4.38
CA ALA A 416 -8.96 10.10 5.16
C ALA A 416 -7.85 11.10 5.53
N PHE A 417 -6.67 10.59 5.94
CA PHE A 417 -5.50 11.41 6.22
C PHE A 417 -5.06 12.20 4.98
N ARG A 418 -4.91 11.54 3.83
CA ARG A 418 -4.46 12.19 2.60
C ARG A 418 -5.42 13.25 2.07
N MET A 419 -6.72 13.06 2.27
CA MET A 419 -7.73 14.05 1.87
C MET A 419 -7.78 15.28 2.78
N ASN A 420 -7.43 15.14 4.06
CA ASN A 420 -7.66 16.21 5.06
C ASN A 420 -6.37 16.75 5.70
N GLU A 421 -5.32 15.95 5.82
CA GLU A 421 -4.15 16.24 6.64
C GLU A 421 -2.82 15.94 5.92
N GLY A 422 -2.83 15.64 4.63
CA GLY A 422 -1.61 15.37 3.85
C GLY A 422 -0.67 16.58 3.80
N PRO A 423 0.63 16.39 3.43
CA PRO A 423 1.62 17.45 3.41
C PRO A 423 1.19 18.70 2.64
N SER A 424 0.48 18.51 1.52
CA SER A 424 -0.01 19.64 0.69
C SER A 424 -1.12 20.46 1.35
N SER A 425 -1.83 19.92 2.35
CA SER A 425 -2.91 20.59 3.05
C SER A 425 -2.46 21.36 4.29
N ARG A 426 -1.26 21.09 4.82
CA ARG A 426 -0.74 21.71 6.04
C ARG A 426 -0.13 23.07 5.75
N GLN A 427 -0.46 24.05 6.57
CA GLN A 427 0.14 25.39 6.48
C GLN A 427 1.66 25.34 6.76
N SER A 428 2.10 24.49 7.69
CA SER A 428 3.52 24.27 8.01
C SER A 428 4.33 23.60 6.88
N ASP A 429 3.68 23.01 5.89
CA ASP A 429 4.30 22.33 4.75
C ASP A 429 4.17 23.16 3.45
N ARG A 430 3.69 24.40 3.54
CA ARG A 430 3.73 25.34 2.42
C ARG A 430 5.11 25.94 2.29
N SER A 431 5.54 26.17 1.07
CA SER A 431 6.78 26.88 0.75
C SER A 431 6.65 28.35 1.16
N GLU A 432 6.98 28.67 2.42
CA GLU A 432 7.10 30.06 2.88
C GLU A 432 8.47 30.63 2.44
N PRO A 433 8.59 31.93 2.23
CA PRO A 433 9.87 32.55 1.97
C PRO A 433 10.88 32.25 3.09
N SER A 434 12.12 31.94 2.72
CA SER A 434 13.18 31.78 3.71
C SER A 434 13.57 33.14 4.31
N GLU A 435 13.73 33.15 5.62
CA GLU A 435 14.18 34.29 6.40
C GLU A 435 15.21 33.86 7.44
N ASP A 436 15.80 34.79 8.16
CA ASP A 436 16.71 34.46 9.25
C ASP A 436 15.93 33.88 10.42
N VAL A 437 16.22 32.61 10.77
CA VAL A 437 15.53 31.87 11.82
C VAL A 437 16.49 31.23 12.80
N LEU A 438 16.03 31.10 14.05
CA LEU A 438 16.64 30.24 15.05
C LEU A 438 15.92 28.88 15.02
N ILE A 439 16.63 27.81 14.62
CA ILE A 439 16.11 26.46 14.65
C ILE A 439 16.25 25.90 16.05
N LEU A 440 15.11 25.48 16.62
CA LEU A 440 14.95 24.85 17.92
C LEU A 440 14.42 23.44 17.70
N TRP A 441 15.15 22.41 18.12
CA TRP A 441 14.82 21.03 17.86
C TRP A 441 15.27 20.11 18.99
N GLY A 442 14.60 18.97 19.12
CA GLY A 442 14.84 18.03 20.20
C GLY A 442 13.65 17.12 20.44
N GLY A 443 13.49 16.63 21.67
CA GLY A 443 12.38 15.77 22.02
C GLY A 443 12.42 15.21 23.42
N SER A 444 11.54 14.24 23.68
CA SER A 444 11.56 13.35 24.84
C SER A 444 11.56 11.92 24.34
N ASP A 445 12.56 11.16 24.71
CA ASP A 445 12.71 9.77 24.33
C ASP A 445 12.69 8.90 25.61
N ASP A 446 11.62 8.11 25.81
CA ASP A 446 11.42 7.24 26.98
C ASP A 446 11.63 7.99 28.34
N GLY A 447 11.15 9.23 28.42
CA GLY A 447 11.23 10.08 29.63
C GLY A 447 12.54 10.87 29.77
N VAL A 448 13.39 10.89 28.76
CA VAL A 448 14.64 11.67 28.72
C VAL A 448 14.49 12.87 27.78
N LEU A 449 14.49 14.09 28.32
CA LEU A 449 14.48 15.31 27.51
C LEU A 449 15.82 15.51 26.80
N THR A 450 15.74 15.85 25.52
CA THR A 450 16.87 16.22 24.67
C THR A 450 16.59 17.57 24.03
N LEU A 451 17.52 18.51 24.18
CA LEU A 451 17.58 19.77 23.45
C LEU A 451 18.85 19.77 22.60
N GLU A 452 18.69 19.71 21.30
CA GLU A 452 19.81 19.76 20.36
C GLU A 452 20.35 21.21 20.27
N PRO A 453 21.63 21.41 19.93
CA PRO A 453 22.19 22.74 19.73
C PRO A 453 21.34 23.55 18.74
N ALA A 454 20.99 24.78 19.11
CA ALA A 454 20.22 25.69 18.25
C ALA A 454 21.06 26.13 17.05
N ILE A 455 20.42 26.34 15.91
CA ILE A 455 21.09 26.70 14.65
C ILE A 455 20.47 28.00 14.13
N HIS A 456 21.26 29.07 14.00
CA HIS A 456 20.83 30.27 13.32
C HIS A 456 21.18 30.19 11.84
N MET A 457 20.15 30.16 10.97
CA MET A 457 20.36 30.05 9.52
C MET A 457 19.15 30.61 8.75
N ASN A 458 19.31 30.73 7.43
CA ASN A 458 18.21 31.10 6.54
C ASN A 458 17.36 29.88 6.18
N ALA A 459 16.09 29.86 6.61
CA ALA A 459 15.14 28.77 6.35
C ALA A 459 13.68 29.27 6.44
N PRO A 460 12.69 28.50 5.97
CA PRO A 460 11.30 28.84 6.18
C PRO A 460 10.92 28.85 7.68
N ALA A 461 10.15 29.84 8.11
CA ALA A 461 9.65 29.91 9.48
C ALA A 461 8.67 28.79 9.80
N VAL A 462 8.80 28.17 10.97
CA VAL A 462 7.89 27.13 11.48
C VAL A 462 7.64 27.36 12.97
N LEU A 463 6.43 27.78 13.31
CA LEU A 463 6.03 28.06 14.69
C LEU A 463 5.20 26.90 15.27
N PRO A 464 5.24 26.70 16.61
CA PRO A 464 4.34 25.75 17.26
C PRO A 464 2.89 26.22 17.26
N ASP A 465 1.96 25.29 17.46
CA ASP A 465 0.52 25.57 17.55
C ASP A 465 0.15 26.32 18.86
N GLY A 466 1.09 26.48 19.80
CA GLY A 466 0.92 27.27 21.02
C GLY A 466 0.32 26.51 22.21
N ASP A 467 -0.11 25.27 22.02
CA ASP A 467 -0.73 24.43 23.05
C ASP A 467 0.12 23.18 23.36
N GLY A 468 0.20 22.81 24.66
CA GLY A 468 0.84 21.57 25.08
C GLY A 468 1.59 21.68 26.40
N PRO A 469 2.06 20.54 26.93
CA PRO A 469 2.72 20.46 28.24
C PRO A 469 4.20 20.86 28.21
N TYR A 470 4.78 21.03 27.03
CA TYR A 470 6.18 21.43 26.86
C TYR A 470 6.29 22.92 26.62
N ARG A 471 7.41 23.51 27.10
CA ARG A 471 7.72 24.92 26.91
C ARG A 471 9.19 25.11 26.63
N ILE A 472 9.53 25.92 25.61
CA ILE A 472 10.89 26.33 25.30
C ILE A 472 11.00 27.84 25.44
N GLU A 473 12.06 28.31 26.13
CA GLU A 473 12.31 29.70 26.45
C GLU A 473 13.73 30.09 26.11
N GLY A 474 13.92 31.29 25.57
CA GLY A 474 15.25 31.88 25.36
C GLY A 474 15.45 33.10 26.24
N PHE A 475 16.67 33.26 26.79
CA PHE A 475 17.02 34.32 27.72
C PHE A 475 18.30 35.02 27.29
N ASN A 476 18.39 36.33 27.59
CA ASN A 476 19.62 37.08 27.48
C ASN A 476 20.50 36.93 28.75
N GLU A 477 21.74 37.46 28.71
CA GLU A 477 22.71 37.43 29.84
C GLU A 477 22.12 37.98 31.16
N ASN A 478 21.20 38.94 31.10
CA ASN A 478 20.54 39.53 32.25
C ASN A 478 19.32 38.74 32.75
N GLY A 479 19.03 37.61 32.15
CA GLY A 479 17.87 36.77 32.47
C GLY A 479 16.54 37.29 31.91
N GLY A 480 16.56 38.28 31.01
CA GLY A 480 15.40 38.74 30.29
C GLY A 480 14.94 37.70 29.24
N SER A 481 13.63 37.40 29.19
CA SER A 481 13.07 36.49 28.21
C SER A 481 13.00 37.13 26.83
N LEU A 482 13.59 36.46 25.83
CA LEU A 482 13.53 36.84 24.43
C LEU A 482 12.36 36.18 23.71
N PHE A 483 12.08 34.92 24.05
CA PHE A 483 10.92 34.17 23.57
C PHE A 483 10.45 33.13 24.57
N SER A 484 9.18 32.73 24.49
CA SER A 484 8.57 31.64 25.26
C SER A 484 7.48 31.00 24.42
N LEU A 485 7.60 29.68 24.12
CA LEU A 485 6.73 28.94 23.24
C LEU A 485 6.23 27.67 23.92
N ASN A 486 4.90 27.47 23.95
CA ASN A 486 4.31 26.21 24.40
C ASN A 486 4.03 25.31 23.20
N PHE A 487 4.11 23.99 23.40
CA PHE A 487 3.92 23.03 22.32
C PHE A 487 3.66 21.58 22.82
N SER A 488 3.23 20.75 21.88
CA SER A 488 3.17 19.29 22.02
C SER A 488 4.23 18.63 21.14
N LEU A 489 4.73 17.47 21.57
CA LEU A 489 5.66 16.66 20.77
C LEU A 489 4.91 15.96 19.63
N THR A 490 5.61 15.73 18.54
CA THR A 490 5.16 14.84 17.47
C THR A 490 5.50 13.41 17.85
N GLU A 491 4.50 12.56 17.94
CA GLU A 491 4.67 11.15 18.25
C GLU A 491 5.51 10.42 17.21
N THR A 492 6.31 9.47 17.66
CA THR A 492 7.02 8.49 16.85
C THR A 492 6.49 7.09 17.18
N GLU A 493 6.76 6.12 16.34
CA GLU A 493 6.63 4.73 16.75
C GLU A 493 7.74 4.36 17.76
N TYR A 494 7.57 3.28 18.53
CA TYR A 494 8.54 2.71 19.49
C TYR A 494 8.97 3.56 20.68
N ILE A 495 8.82 4.88 20.66
CA ILE A 495 9.35 5.79 21.68
C ILE A 495 8.16 6.39 22.45
N ASP A 496 8.22 6.29 23.77
CA ASP A 496 7.30 7.05 24.63
C ASP A 496 7.78 8.49 24.71
N GLY A 497 6.99 9.40 24.11
CA GLY A 497 7.37 10.81 23.93
C GLY A 497 7.24 11.27 22.48
N GLY A 498 8.31 11.79 21.91
CA GLY A 498 8.36 12.28 20.53
C GLY A 498 9.29 13.48 20.36
N HIS A 499 9.18 14.13 19.20
CA HIS A 499 10.13 15.18 18.82
C HIS A 499 9.43 16.51 18.50
N PHE A 500 10.20 17.60 18.56
CA PHE A 500 9.79 18.91 18.09
C PHE A 500 10.83 19.53 17.15
N TYR A 501 10.37 20.42 16.30
CA TYR A 501 11.16 21.27 15.45
C TYR A 501 10.42 22.60 15.26
N PHE A 502 11.10 23.72 15.52
CA PHE A 502 10.64 25.06 15.22
C PHE A 502 11.73 25.85 14.52
N ALA A 503 11.33 26.75 13.64
CA ALA A 503 12.20 27.73 13.01
C ALA A 503 11.59 29.10 13.35
N LEU A 504 12.08 29.68 14.44
CA LEU A 504 11.56 30.95 14.95
C LEU A 504 12.20 32.11 14.17
N PRO A 505 11.43 33.03 13.56
CA PRO A 505 11.99 34.26 13.00
C PRO A 505 12.85 34.99 14.03
N PHE A 506 14.15 35.16 13.73
CA PHE A 506 15.12 35.61 14.71
C PHE A 506 16.26 36.31 13.99
N ASP A 507 16.29 37.64 14.02
CA ASP A 507 17.33 38.40 13.33
C ASP A 507 18.70 38.32 14.04
N ALA A 508 19.74 38.73 13.34
CA ALA A 508 21.08 38.65 13.85
C ALA A 508 21.29 39.43 15.17
N GLY A 509 20.55 40.55 15.36
CA GLY A 509 20.64 41.33 16.59
C GLY A 509 20.07 40.58 17.79
N ALA A 510 18.94 39.93 17.62
CA ALA A 510 18.33 39.09 18.64
C ALA A 510 19.20 37.82 18.92
N ALA A 511 19.87 37.30 17.88
CA ALA A 511 20.76 36.14 18.01
C ALA A 511 22.01 36.50 18.87
N ASP A 512 22.54 37.72 18.73
CA ASP A 512 23.66 38.19 19.52
C ASP A 512 23.31 38.42 21.00
N GLU A 513 22.03 38.64 21.31
CA GLU A 513 21.56 38.81 22.69
C GLU A 513 21.23 37.48 23.40
N LEU A 514 21.06 36.39 22.66
CA LEU A 514 20.66 35.09 23.21
C LEU A 514 21.82 34.41 23.94
N ASP A 515 21.68 34.25 25.25
CA ASP A 515 22.69 33.62 26.12
C ASP A 515 22.32 32.14 26.42
N ARG A 516 21.03 31.87 26.62
CA ARG A 516 20.60 30.58 27.15
C ARG A 516 19.21 30.18 26.59
N ILE A 517 19.05 28.87 26.32
CA ILE A 517 17.78 28.26 25.93
C ILE A 517 17.44 27.19 26.96
N GLN A 518 16.18 27.17 27.44
CA GLN A 518 15.65 26.20 28.39
C GLN A 518 14.44 25.49 27.79
N LEU A 519 14.46 24.15 27.86
CA LEU A 519 13.31 23.29 27.55
C LEU A 519 12.73 22.73 28.85
N LEU A 520 11.42 22.90 29.05
CA LEU A 520 10.68 22.38 30.19
C LEU A 520 9.62 21.38 29.67
N GLY A 521 9.47 20.28 30.38
CA GLY A 521 8.47 19.25 30.10
C GLY A 521 8.03 18.53 31.37
N PRO A 522 7.06 17.62 31.28
CA PRO A 522 6.63 16.79 32.42
C PRO A 522 7.76 15.99 33.05
N GLU A 523 8.79 15.64 32.27
CA GLU A 523 9.95 14.83 32.68
C GLU A 523 11.02 15.66 33.41
N GLY A 524 10.96 16.99 33.34
CA GLY A 524 11.93 17.88 33.96
C GLY A 524 12.33 19.05 33.09
N GLN A 525 13.63 19.42 33.13
CA GLN A 525 14.18 20.51 32.34
C GLN A 525 15.56 20.19 31.81
N VAL A 526 15.90 20.77 30.67
CA VAL A 526 17.25 20.75 30.07
C VAL A 526 17.58 22.15 29.54
N GLU A 527 18.87 22.53 29.58
CA GLU A 527 19.30 23.86 29.24
C GLU A 527 20.58 23.82 28.37
N LEU A 528 20.70 24.78 27.45
CA LEU A 528 21.86 25.03 26.62
C LEU A 528 22.33 26.49 26.82
N GLY A 529 23.64 26.73 26.79
CA GLY A 529 24.22 28.07 26.93
C GLY A 529 24.49 28.50 28.38
N GLY A 530 24.72 29.78 28.61
CA GLY A 530 25.08 30.33 29.91
C GLY A 530 26.45 29.81 30.39
N ALA A 531 26.53 29.33 31.64
CA ALA A 531 27.74 28.79 32.24
C ALA A 531 28.11 27.37 31.81
N VAL A 532 27.21 26.67 31.09
CA VAL A 532 27.41 25.27 30.64
C VAL A 532 27.53 25.26 29.11
N PRO A 533 28.76 25.08 28.55
CA PRO A 533 28.90 24.91 27.11
C PRO A 533 28.09 23.73 26.64
N GLY A 534 27.22 23.92 25.64
CA GLY A 534 26.51 22.84 24.95
C GLY A 534 27.48 21.99 24.12
N PRO A 535 27.07 20.80 23.68
CA PRO A 535 27.84 20.06 22.71
C PRO A 535 27.92 20.88 21.41
N ASN A 536 29.14 20.97 20.81
CA ASN A 536 29.24 21.65 19.53
C ASN A 536 28.65 20.78 18.42
N LEU A 537 28.08 21.45 17.42
CA LEU A 537 27.45 20.80 16.27
C LEU A 537 27.82 21.58 15.01
N ALA A 538 28.29 20.88 13.99
CA ALA A 538 28.52 21.44 12.67
C ALA A 538 27.47 20.99 11.67
N VAL A 539 26.90 21.95 10.92
CA VAL A 539 26.03 21.70 9.78
C VAL A 539 26.80 21.99 8.51
N ILE A 540 27.03 20.96 7.70
CA ILE A 540 27.79 21.04 6.46
C ILE A 540 26.79 21.13 5.29
N THR A 541 26.87 22.21 4.53
CA THR A 541 25.94 22.52 3.46
C THR A 541 26.67 22.63 2.12
N ASN A 542 26.13 22.03 1.07
CA ASN A 542 26.65 22.19 -0.29
C ASN A 542 26.41 23.62 -0.78
N ARG A 543 27.49 24.30 -1.23
CA ARG A 543 27.42 25.71 -1.67
C ARG A 543 26.57 25.94 -2.92
N GLN A 544 26.52 24.96 -3.82
CA GLN A 544 25.79 25.10 -5.07
C GLN A 544 24.30 24.89 -4.89
N THR A 545 23.90 23.90 -4.06
CA THR A 545 22.50 23.49 -3.92
C THR A 545 21.84 24.07 -2.67
N GLY A 546 22.62 24.57 -1.72
CA GLY A 546 22.13 25.04 -0.41
C GLY A 546 21.66 23.91 0.51
N ARG A 547 21.84 22.63 0.12
CA ARG A 547 21.35 21.48 0.86
C ARG A 547 22.36 20.97 1.89
N ILE A 548 21.87 20.59 3.06
CA ILE A 548 22.67 20.00 4.13
C ILE A 548 23.14 18.61 3.67
N GLN A 549 24.46 18.35 3.74
CA GLN A 549 25.12 17.09 3.41
C GLN A 549 25.48 16.26 4.62
N SER A 550 25.71 16.89 5.78
CA SER A 550 26.02 16.22 7.03
C SER A 550 25.74 17.11 8.23
N ILE A 551 25.42 16.46 9.35
CA ILE A 551 25.36 17.07 10.68
C ILE A 551 26.33 16.31 11.55
N ILE A 552 27.31 17.00 12.10
CA ILE A 552 28.40 16.41 12.88
C ILE A 552 28.38 16.96 14.30
N ARG A 553 28.10 16.11 15.27
CA ARG A 553 28.21 16.40 16.69
C ARG A 553 29.65 16.24 17.13
N GLU A 554 30.08 17.03 18.10
CA GLU A 554 31.47 17.07 18.60
C GLU A 554 32.45 17.39 17.46
N TRP A 555 32.15 18.45 16.68
CA TRP A 555 32.95 18.87 15.55
C TRP A 555 34.38 19.27 15.98
N ASP A 556 35.39 18.72 15.30
CA ASP A 556 36.80 19.13 15.45
C ASP A 556 37.13 20.24 14.43
N GLU A 557 37.30 21.47 14.93
CA GLU A 557 37.58 22.65 14.11
C GLU A 557 38.95 22.62 13.43
N THR A 558 39.83 21.69 13.81
CA THR A 558 41.12 21.50 13.16
C THR A 558 41.04 20.75 11.82
N LEU A 559 39.87 20.17 11.50
CA LEU A 559 39.68 19.47 10.25
C LEU A 559 39.60 20.43 9.06
N PRO A 560 40.26 20.11 7.94
CA PRO A 560 40.19 20.94 6.73
C PRO A 560 38.80 20.94 6.14
N VAL A 561 38.29 22.13 5.81
CA VAL A 561 36.98 22.33 5.18
C VAL A 561 37.14 22.45 3.66
N SER A 562 36.41 21.62 2.89
CA SER A 562 36.39 21.72 1.43
C SER A 562 35.83 23.07 0.97
N PRO A 563 36.37 23.67 -0.11
CA PRO A 563 35.86 24.91 -0.67
C PRO A 563 34.42 24.77 -1.28
N GLU A 564 33.94 23.54 -1.48
CA GLU A 564 32.61 23.24 -2.05
C GLU A 564 31.50 23.30 -1.02
N VAL A 565 31.84 23.40 0.28
CA VAL A 565 30.84 23.41 1.35
C VAL A 565 30.94 24.67 2.22
N ASP A 566 29.82 25.03 2.80
CA ASP A 566 29.74 25.96 3.92
C ASP A 566 29.54 25.16 5.21
N VAL A 567 30.19 25.62 6.28
CA VAL A 567 30.06 24.99 7.61
C VAL A 567 29.52 26.02 8.58
N LEU A 568 28.38 25.72 9.18
CA LEU A 568 27.83 26.43 10.32
C LEU A 568 28.17 25.65 11.58
N VAL A 569 28.81 26.28 12.56
CA VAL A 569 29.09 25.64 13.85
C VAL A 569 28.36 26.35 14.96
N THR A 570 27.70 25.59 15.81
CA THR A 570 27.04 26.09 17.02
C THR A 570 27.60 25.38 18.24
N ASP A 571 27.78 26.10 19.35
CA ASP A 571 28.18 25.59 20.67
C ASP A 571 27.00 25.45 21.64
N GLY A 572 25.80 25.35 21.10
CA GLY A 572 24.52 25.19 21.79
C GLY A 572 23.58 26.35 21.55
N VAL A 573 24.05 27.57 21.55
CA VAL A 573 23.22 28.79 21.37
C VAL A 573 23.76 29.67 20.26
N VAL A 574 25.06 29.94 20.24
CA VAL A 574 25.70 30.84 19.27
C VAL A 574 26.14 30.09 18.04
N THR A 575 25.62 30.50 16.87
CA THR A 575 26.01 29.94 15.58
C THR A 575 27.03 30.85 14.88
N ARG A 576 28.14 30.26 14.40
CA ARG A 576 29.16 30.95 13.60
C ARG A 576 29.38 30.21 12.27
N ARG A 577 29.70 30.96 11.23
CA ARG A 577 30.07 30.41 9.92
C ARG A 577 31.58 30.27 9.80
N ILE A 578 32.04 29.06 9.49
CA ILE A 578 33.44 28.82 9.13
C ILE A 578 33.51 28.89 7.60
N ILE A 579 34.21 29.92 7.09
CA ILE A 579 34.50 30.03 5.67
C ILE A 579 35.77 29.21 5.43
N GLY A 580 35.68 28.16 4.61
CA GLY A 580 36.83 27.37 4.20
C GLY A 580 37.91 28.29 3.65
N GLY A 581 39.05 28.35 4.38
CA GLY A 581 40.13 29.26 4.07
C GLY A 581 40.82 28.90 2.76
N MET A 582 41.05 29.92 1.94
CA MET A 582 42.23 29.91 1.10
C MET A 582 43.46 30.05 2.02
N GLU A 583 44.32 29.03 2.11
CA GLU A 583 45.77 29.26 2.25
C GLU A 583 46.39 29.40 0.86
#